data_c9e122e75bafd3ec5d023a025bcd00d3
#
_entry.id   c9e122e75bafd3ec5d023a025bcd00d3
#
_cell.length_a   1.000
_cell.length_b   1.000
_cell.length_c   1.000
_cell.angle_alpha   90.00
_cell.angle_beta   90.00
_cell.angle_gamma   90.00
#
_symmetry.space_group_name_H-M   'P 1'
#
loop_
_entity.id
_entity.type
_entity.pdbx_description
1 polymer ?
#
loop_
_entity_poly.entity_id
_entity_poly.type
_entity_poly.pdbx_seq_one_letter_code
_entity_poly.pdbx_strand_id
1 'polypeptide(L)'
;MTGHPSPQPLIHAAVAGQAARDPDAIALVWHDRRISYGTLDAAANDYAVDLHDRGVRPGQVVPILLDRSPDMVALQLGVLKTGAAYTNLDPNWPVERQRIILDLIAPAVVISTDNQWDGRFDRYQPSDGGIDGAARRARPFHPAPVPPDAPATVFFTSGTTGVPKGVLSPHQAVTRLFGSPGLDGFGPGHTTPQVAALAWDMYAFELWGQLTTGGTVVLIPENYLLPDTLRQIVSRHGVDTLWITTSVFNMFVDEAPDCFGGLARVYTGGEKASPEHMRAFLSRHPDLPLWNAYGPAESCMITTLRRLVPADCDVPGGIPVGTPVQGTSVVLLDKSDQRCEPGQEGELCIAGQGLATGYLGQPELTLEKFPIIDLDGLPVRLYRTGDMGVWDDDGVLHYRGRRDRQIKISGQRIELAEIESVAGSLPGVRNCIAFPMTNLEGLPRRLALVYQVPRSDAHPSGPPEDDPLGVHAQLRQLLPAYMVPQIVRGLAQYPVTANGKVDRAALHEIARQSRPAGRVRSGRGRER
;
A
#
# COMPACT_ATOMS: atom_id res chain seq x y z
N MET A 1 8.50 -28.19 -22.02
CA MET A 1 9.25 -28.64 -20.83
C MET A 1 8.95 -27.64 -19.71
N THR A 2 8.01 -27.97 -18.84
CA THR A 2 7.63 -27.16 -17.69
C THR A 2 8.60 -27.48 -16.56
N GLY A 3 9.76 -26.81 -16.58
CA GLY A 3 10.65 -26.83 -15.44
C GLY A 3 9.89 -26.20 -14.25
N HIS A 4 9.68 -26.96 -13.17
CA HIS A 4 9.20 -26.38 -11.93
C HIS A 4 10.17 -25.27 -11.55
N PRO A 5 9.71 -24.03 -11.34
CA PRO A 5 10.59 -22.97 -10.89
C PRO A 5 11.22 -23.40 -9.57
N SER A 6 12.52 -23.16 -9.41
CA SER A 6 13.20 -23.41 -8.13
C SER A 6 12.43 -22.75 -6.99
N PRO A 7 12.32 -23.41 -5.82
CA PRO A 7 11.60 -22.84 -4.69
C PRO A 7 12.24 -21.49 -4.32
N GLN A 8 11.40 -20.47 -4.21
CA GLN A 8 11.82 -19.13 -3.83
C GLN A 8 12.29 -19.13 -2.35
N PRO A 9 13.36 -18.42 -2.02
CA PRO A 9 13.84 -18.38 -0.64
C PRO A 9 12.84 -17.66 0.28
N LEU A 10 12.85 -18.02 1.55
CA LEU A 10 12.18 -17.24 2.59
C LEU A 10 12.89 -15.89 2.76
N ILE A 11 12.17 -14.82 3.05
CA ILE A 11 12.74 -13.47 3.19
C ILE A 11 13.90 -13.46 4.18
N HIS A 12 13.69 -13.97 5.41
CA HIS A 12 14.72 -14.00 6.43
C HIS A 12 15.91 -14.90 6.07
N ALA A 13 15.68 -16.00 5.34
CA ALA A 13 16.74 -16.87 4.88
C ALA A 13 17.58 -16.21 3.77
N ALA A 14 16.96 -15.46 2.86
CA ALA A 14 17.67 -14.69 1.86
C ALA A 14 18.58 -13.63 2.50
N VAL A 15 18.06 -12.87 3.48
CA VAL A 15 18.84 -11.85 4.21
C VAL A 15 19.99 -12.49 5.01
N ALA A 16 19.74 -13.59 5.73
CA ALA A 16 20.79 -14.35 6.43
C ALA A 16 21.86 -14.89 5.47
N GLY A 17 21.45 -15.30 4.26
CA GLY A 17 22.38 -15.70 3.20
C GLY A 17 23.28 -14.55 2.72
N GLN A 18 22.78 -13.31 2.66
CA GLN A 18 23.63 -12.14 2.36
C GLN A 18 24.60 -11.86 3.52
N ALA A 19 24.11 -11.90 4.77
CA ALA A 19 24.95 -11.73 5.96
C ALA A 19 26.08 -12.78 6.04
N ALA A 20 25.80 -14.03 5.66
CA ALA A 20 26.81 -15.08 5.62
C ALA A 20 27.83 -14.92 4.49
N ARG A 21 27.41 -14.33 3.35
CA ARG A 21 28.27 -14.09 2.19
C ARG A 21 29.22 -12.92 2.40
N ASP A 22 28.70 -11.81 2.91
CA ASP A 22 29.43 -10.58 3.17
C ASP A 22 28.82 -9.86 4.39
N PRO A 23 29.28 -10.20 5.62
CA PRO A 23 28.73 -9.64 6.84
C PRO A 23 28.97 -8.13 6.99
N ASP A 24 29.97 -7.58 6.32
CA ASP A 24 30.36 -6.17 6.39
C ASP A 24 29.66 -5.31 5.33
N ALA A 25 29.02 -5.92 4.32
CA ALA A 25 28.20 -5.21 3.34
C ALA A 25 27.11 -4.40 4.04
N ILE A 26 26.85 -3.19 3.55
CA ILE A 26 25.88 -2.29 4.16
C ILE A 26 24.45 -2.67 3.75
N ALA A 27 23.64 -3.06 4.73
CA ALA A 27 22.23 -3.36 4.57
C ALA A 27 21.35 -2.11 4.69
N LEU A 28 21.58 -1.29 5.73
CA LEU A 28 20.76 -0.13 6.02
C LEU A 28 21.62 1.12 6.22
N VAL A 29 21.08 2.26 5.78
CA VAL A 29 21.56 3.59 6.14
C VAL A 29 20.46 4.30 6.90
N TRP A 30 20.77 4.82 8.09
CA TRP A 30 19.87 5.57 8.97
C TRP A 30 20.54 6.85 9.43
N HIS A 31 20.11 7.99 8.91
CA HIS A 31 20.86 9.24 8.98
C HIS A 31 22.29 9.04 8.45
N ASP A 32 23.31 9.21 9.32
CA ASP A 32 24.72 8.97 8.96
C ASP A 32 25.25 7.61 9.40
N ARG A 33 24.38 6.78 10.04
CA ARG A 33 24.76 5.44 10.51
C ARG A 33 24.61 4.42 9.40
N ARG A 34 25.62 3.60 9.24
CA ARG A 34 25.65 2.47 8.32
C ARG A 34 25.57 1.17 9.13
N ILE A 35 24.59 0.35 8.85
CA ILE A 35 24.34 -0.93 9.51
C ILE A 35 24.63 -2.05 8.52
N SER A 36 25.54 -2.95 8.88
CA SER A 36 25.92 -4.07 8.02
C SER A 36 24.88 -5.19 8.08
N TYR A 37 24.92 -6.08 7.09
CA TYR A 37 24.12 -7.31 7.06
C TYR A 37 24.39 -8.19 8.29
N GLY A 38 25.66 -8.32 8.70
CA GLY A 38 26.02 -9.08 9.90
C GLY A 38 25.41 -8.50 11.16
N THR A 39 25.42 -7.17 11.33
CA THR A 39 24.79 -6.51 12.48
C THR A 39 23.28 -6.69 12.45
N LEU A 40 22.65 -6.54 11.28
CA LEU A 40 21.21 -6.69 11.12
C LEU A 40 20.74 -8.13 11.44
N ASP A 41 21.45 -9.14 10.92
CA ASP A 41 21.10 -10.55 11.14
C ASP A 41 21.32 -10.98 12.59
N ALA A 42 22.42 -10.54 13.22
CA ALA A 42 22.71 -10.81 14.63
C ALA A 42 21.64 -10.20 15.54
N ALA A 43 21.22 -8.96 15.28
CA ALA A 43 20.13 -8.33 16.02
C ALA A 43 18.78 -9.04 15.81
N ALA A 44 18.49 -9.45 14.57
CA ALA A 44 17.28 -10.21 14.25
C ALA A 44 17.24 -11.57 14.98
N ASN A 45 18.37 -12.25 15.14
CA ASN A 45 18.46 -13.49 15.92
C ASN A 45 18.16 -13.23 17.40
N ASP A 46 18.72 -12.19 17.98
CA ASP A 46 18.50 -11.82 19.36
C ASP A 46 17.03 -11.47 19.65
N TYR A 47 16.41 -10.68 18.77
CA TYR A 47 14.99 -10.37 18.85
C TYR A 47 14.10 -11.62 18.65
N ALA A 48 14.50 -12.55 17.78
CA ALA A 48 13.77 -13.80 17.58
C ALA A 48 13.75 -14.66 18.85
N VAL A 49 14.84 -14.70 19.64
CA VAL A 49 14.88 -15.36 20.96
C VAL A 49 13.85 -14.73 21.89
N ASP A 50 13.86 -13.39 22.04
CA ASP A 50 12.92 -12.71 22.94
C ASP A 50 11.45 -12.94 22.54
N LEU A 51 11.14 -12.88 21.24
CA LEU A 51 9.79 -13.09 20.73
C LEU A 51 9.35 -14.56 20.93
N HIS A 52 10.24 -15.51 20.67
CA HIS A 52 9.96 -16.93 20.88
C HIS A 52 9.68 -17.23 22.35
N ASP A 53 10.48 -16.67 23.28
CA ASP A 53 10.31 -16.85 24.73
C ASP A 53 8.99 -16.24 25.23
N ARG A 54 8.45 -15.22 24.52
CA ARG A 54 7.12 -14.63 24.76
C ARG A 54 5.97 -15.37 24.06
N GLY A 55 6.24 -16.52 23.47
CA GLY A 55 5.21 -17.38 22.89
C GLY A 55 4.87 -17.10 21.43
N VAL A 56 5.66 -16.31 20.68
CA VAL A 56 5.48 -16.16 19.24
C VAL A 56 5.84 -17.47 18.53
N ARG A 57 4.94 -17.96 17.67
CA ARG A 57 5.02 -19.27 17.00
C ARG A 57 4.65 -19.17 15.52
N PRO A 58 5.05 -20.16 14.69
CA PRO A 58 4.63 -20.21 13.29
C PRO A 58 3.12 -20.08 13.10
N GLY A 59 2.74 -19.32 12.06
CA GLY A 59 1.35 -19.08 11.70
C GLY A 59 0.65 -17.95 12.46
N GLN A 60 1.29 -17.39 13.48
CA GLN A 60 0.79 -16.19 14.18
C GLN A 60 1.12 -14.92 13.40
N VAL A 61 0.41 -13.82 13.72
CA VAL A 61 0.69 -12.47 13.20
C VAL A 61 1.12 -11.57 14.34
N VAL A 62 2.26 -10.92 14.19
CA VAL A 62 2.84 -10.00 15.18
C VAL A 62 2.69 -8.56 14.68
N PRO A 63 1.86 -7.72 15.31
CA PRO A 63 1.76 -6.30 15.01
C PRO A 63 3.00 -5.54 15.48
N ILE A 64 3.49 -4.63 14.63
CA ILE A 64 4.62 -3.74 14.89
C ILE A 64 4.11 -2.30 14.76
N LEU A 65 4.08 -1.59 15.87
CA LEU A 65 3.70 -0.18 15.98
C LEU A 65 4.91 0.63 16.42
N LEU A 66 5.87 0.74 15.54
CA LEU A 66 7.09 1.51 15.71
C LEU A 66 7.24 2.49 14.55
N ASP A 67 7.89 3.61 14.83
CA ASP A 67 8.39 4.48 13.77
C ASP A 67 9.49 3.78 12.96
N ARG A 68 9.70 4.25 11.74
CA ARG A 68 10.74 3.75 10.85
C ARG A 68 12.10 3.85 11.50
N SER A 69 12.78 2.73 11.62
CA SER A 69 14.10 2.63 12.25
C SER A 69 14.80 1.32 11.89
N PRO A 70 16.12 1.22 12.09
CA PRO A 70 16.83 -0.06 11.96
C PRO A 70 16.31 -1.16 12.91
N ASP A 71 15.86 -0.77 14.10
CA ASP A 71 15.27 -1.71 15.07
C ASP A 71 14.00 -2.35 14.53
N MET A 72 13.13 -1.55 13.89
CA MET A 72 11.91 -2.07 13.27
C MET A 72 12.23 -3.13 12.21
N VAL A 73 13.25 -2.90 11.37
CA VAL A 73 13.66 -3.87 10.35
C VAL A 73 14.22 -5.16 10.97
N ALA A 74 15.07 -5.03 11.99
CA ALA A 74 15.62 -6.19 12.72
C ALA A 74 14.52 -7.00 13.43
N LEU A 75 13.49 -6.32 13.99
CA LEU A 75 12.33 -6.95 14.62
C LEU A 75 11.45 -7.68 13.60
N GLN A 76 11.21 -7.10 12.41
CA GLN A 76 10.51 -7.79 11.33
C GLN A 76 11.22 -9.10 10.93
N LEU A 77 12.55 -9.06 10.77
CA LEU A 77 13.34 -10.27 10.53
C LEU A 77 13.25 -11.24 11.69
N GLY A 78 13.31 -10.75 12.94
CA GLY A 78 13.13 -11.56 14.14
C GLY A 78 11.80 -12.29 14.17
N VAL A 79 10.70 -11.59 13.85
CA VAL A 79 9.36 -12.20 13.70
C VAL A 79 9.39 -13.29 12.63
N LEU A 80 9.92 -13.00 11.44
CA LEU A 80 9.98 -13.97 10.33
C LEU A 80 10.82 -15.20 10.69
N LYS A 81 11.90 -15.07 11.47
CA LYS A 81 12.70 -16.18 11.95
C LYS A 81 11.94 -17.09 12.90
N THR A 82 10.97 -16.57 13.68
CA THR A 82 10.08 -17.42 14.50
C THR A 82 9.05 -18.22 13.68
N GLY A 83 8.95 -17.97 12.36
CA GLY A 83 7.95 -18.55 11.47
C GLY A 83 6.59 -17.83 11.53
N ALA A 84 6.49 -16.74 12.26
CA ALA A 84 5.32 -15.86 12.29
C ALA A 84 5.36 -14.84 11.15
N ALA A 85 4.21 -14.28 10.80
CA ALA A 85 4.08 -13.12 9.93
C ALA A 85 4.11 -11.83 10.77
N TYR A 86 4.62 -10.74 10.19
CA TYR A 86 4.47 -9.41 10.80
C TYR A 86 3.40 -8.58 10.09
N THR A 87 2.91 -7.56 10.77
CA THR A 87 2.17 -6.46 10.16
C THR A 87 2.64 -5.14 10.73
N ASN A 88 2.94 -4.18 9.87
CA ASN A 88 3.21 -2.82 10.32
C ASN A 88 1.89 -2.07 10.45
N LEU A 89 1.66 -1.47 11.60
CA LEU A 89 0.58 -0.52 11.82
C LEU A 89 1.19 0.86 12.02
N ASP A 90 0.60 1.87 11.40
CA ASP A 90 1.05 3.25 11.56
C ASP A 90 0.74 3.72 13.00
N PRO A 91 1.75 4.10 13.81
CA PRO A 91 1.51 4.61 15.16
C PRO A 91 0.60 5.85 15.19
N ASN A 92 0.53 6.60 14.09
CA ASN A 92 -0.30 7.80 13.96
C ASN A 92 -1.76 7.51 13.58
N TRP A 93 -2.12 6.26 13.34
CA TRP A 93 -3.53 5.92 13.13
C TRP A 93 -4.33 6.13 14.41
N PRO A 94 -5.64 6.45 14.29
CA PRO A 94 -6.51 6.52 15.45
C PRO A 94 -6.44 5.25 16.30
N VAL A 95 -6.39 5.41 17.63
CA VAL A 95 -6.28 4.28 18.58
C VAL A 95 -7.41 3.26 18.36
N GLU A 96 -8.60 3.73 18.05
CA GLU A 96 -9.75 2.86 17.75
C GLU A 96 -9.51 2.01 16.49
N ARG A 97 -8.89 2.58 15.47
CA ARG A 97 -8.49 1.83 14.26
C ARG A 97 -7.45 0.77 14.58
N GLN A 98 -6.44 1.12 15.36
CA GLN A 98 -5.43 0.18 15.82
C GLN A 98 -6.07 -0.95 16.63
N ARG A 99 -6.99 -0.64 17.55
CA ARG A 99 -7.69 -1.61 18.38
C ARG A 99 -8.51 -2.60 17.54
N ILE A 100 -9.26 -2.12 16.56
CA ILE A 100 -10.03 -2.99 15.64
C ILE A 100 -9.10 -4.00 14.95
N ILE A 101 -7.95 -3.55 14.48
CA ILE A 101 -6.98 -4.43 13.79
C ILE A 101 -6.35 -5.42 14.77
N LEU A 102 -5.97 -4.98 15.97
CA LEU A 102 -5.42 -5.85 17.01
C LEU A 102 -6.42 -6.91 17.46
N ASP A 103 -7.70 -6.56 17.56
CA ASP A 103 -8.77 -7.51 17.88
C ASP A 103 -8.96 -8.57 16.77
N LEU A 104 -8.81 -8.19 15.51
CA LEU A 104 -8.85 -9.12 14.36
C LEU A 104 -7.65 -10.07 14.35
N ILE A 105 -6.48 -9.61 14.76
CA ILE A 105 -5.25 -10.41 14.79
C ILE A 105 -5.25 -11.33 16.01
N ALA A 106 -5.76 -10.87 17.16
CA ALA A 106 -5.65 -11.53 18.47
C ALA A 106 -4.18 -11.95 18.77
N PRO A 107 -3.22 -11.01 18.75
CA PRO A 107 -1.79 -11.34 18.79
C PRO A 107 -1.35 -11.85 20.16
N ALA A 108 -0.34 -12.74 20.17
CA ALA A 108 0.34 -13.15 21.40
C ALA A 108 1.13 -12.00 22.01
N VAL A 109 1.70 -11.12 21.17
CA VAL A 109 2.49 -9.96 21.57
C VAL A 109 2.33 -8.84 20.55
N VAL A 110 2.32 -7.58 21.02
CA VAL A 110 2.38 -6.37 20.21
C VAL A 110 3.74 -5.71 20.43
N ILE A 111 4.46 -5.44 19.35
CA ILE A 111 5.72 -4.69 19.41
C ILE A 111 5.41 -3.20 19.35
N SER A 112 5.63 -2.46 20.46
CA SER A 112 5.33 -1.03 20.54
C SER A 112 6.10 -0.35 21.66
N THR A 113 6.41 0.94 21.47
CA THR A 113 6.90 1.82 22.55
C THR A 113 5.77 2.35 23.41
N ASP A 114 4.56 2.46 22.88
CA ASP A 114 3.37 2.98 23.56
C ASP A 114 2.52 1.87 24.18
N ASN A 115 1.78 2.21 25.24
CA ASN A 115 0.83 1.32 25.91
C ASN A 115 -0.55 1.99 25.99
N GLN A 116 -1.16 2.23 24.83
CA GLN A 116 -2.44 2.93 24.74
C GLN A 116 -3.66 1.98 24.68
N TRP A 117 -3.46 0.67 24.93
CA TRP A 117 -4.54 -0.33 24.89
C TRP A 117 -4.87 -0.92 26.27
N ASP A 118 -4.62 -0.18 27.35
CA ASP A 118 -4.99 -0.51 28.73
C ASP A 118 -4.55 -1.92 29.21
N GLY A 119 -3.39 -2.38 28.72
CA GLY A 119 -2.83 -3.69 29.10
C GLY A 119 -3.58 -4.90 28.51
N ARG A 120 -4.47 -4.70 27.55
CA ARG A 120 -5.25 -5.75 26.91
C ARG A 120 -4.40 -6.73 26.11
N PHE A 121 -3.24 -6.28 25.59
CA PHE A 121 -2.30 -7.09 24.82
C PHE A 121 -0.94 -7.13 25.52
N ASP A 122 -0.25 -8.29 25.48
CA ASP A 122 1.15 -8.32 25.91
C ASP A 122 1.99 -7.44 25.00
N ARG A 123 2.86 -6.62 25.60
CA ARG A 123 3.68 -5.66 24.88
C ARG A 123 5.15 -6.03 24.95
N TYR A 124 5.77 -6.07 23.80
CA TYR A 124 7.22 -6.11 23.69
C TYR A 124 7.76 -4.74 23.27
N GLN A 125 8.65 -4.21 24.09
CA GLN A 125 9.43 -3.03 23.77
C GLN A 125 10.88 -3.46 23.54
N PRO A 126 11.51 -3.03 22.43
CA PRO A 126 12.93 -3.28 22.22
C PRO A 126 13.76 -2.80 23.41
N SER A 127 14.77 -3.58 23.80
CA SER A 127 15.62 -3.25 24.95
C SER A 127 16.49 -2.01 24.68
N ASP A 128 16.93 -1.37 25.76
CA ASP A 128 17.90 -0.28 25.70
C ASP A 128 19.16 -0.66 24.91
N GLY A 129 19.64 0.26 24.06
CA GLY A 129 20.75 0.04 23.15
C GLY A 129 20.34 -0.41 21.74
N GLY A 130 19.04 -0.68 21.50
CA GLY A 130 18.46 -0.95 20.20
C GLY A 130 19.21 -2.03 19.42
N ILE A 131 19.28 -1.88 18.09
CA ILE A 131 19.91 -2.83 17.18
C ILE A 131 21.38 -3.16 17.56
N ASP A 132 22.16 -2.18 18.02
CA ASP A 132 23.55 -2.42 18.43
C ASP A 132 23.63 -3.23 19.71
N GLY A 133 22.70 -3.01 20.64
CA GLY A 133 22.59 -3.80 21.87
C GLY A 133 22.22 -5.24 21.58
N ALA A 134 21.22 -5.44 20.73
CA ALA A 134 20.77 -6.75 20.27
C ALA A 134 21.89 -7.50 19.54
N ALA A 135 22.56 -6.83 18.58
CA ALA A 135 23.67 -7.43 17.83
C ALA A 135 24.87 -7.82 18.72
N ARG A 136 25.17 -7.04 19.77
CA ARG A 136 26.23 -7.39 20.73
C ARG A 136 25.88 -8.59 21.61
N ARG A 137 24.60 -8.80 21.95
CA ARG A 137 24.18 -10.02 22.68
C ARG A 137 24.32 -11.26 21.80
N ALA A 138 24.06 -11.10 20.49
CA ALA A 138 24.27 -12.10 19.44
C ALA A 138 23.83 -13.52 19.83
N ARG A 139 22.66 -13.66 20.49
CA ARG A 139 22.12 -14.97 20.87
C ARG A 139 21.77 -15.77 19.61
N PRO A 140 22.26 -17.00 19.46
CA PRO A 140 21.92 -17.79 18.30
C PRO A 140 20.44 -18.15 18.29
N PHE A 141 19.83 -18.14 17.10
CA PHE A 141 18.47 -18.59 16.89
C PHE A 141 18.39 -19.48 15.64
N HIS A 142 17.72 -20.61 15.77
CA HIS A 142 17.44 -21.48 14.64
C HIS A 142 16.05 -21.18 14.10
N PRO A 143 15.94 -20.61 12.90
CA PRO A 143 14.65 -20.25 12.32
C PRO A 143 13.70 -21.44 12.24
N ALA A 144 12.42 -21.21 12.59
CA ALA A 144 11.40 -22.22 12.45
C ALA A 144 11.19 -22.58 10.96
N PRO A 145 11.11 -23.88 10.63
CA PRO A 145 10.84 -24.28 9.25
C PRO A 145 9.42 -23.93 8.85
N VAL A 146 9.28 -23.14 7.80
CA VAL A 146 8.00 -22.81 7.18
C VAL A 146 8.11 -22.95 5.66
N PRO A 147 7.03 -23.29 4.95
CA PRO A 147 7.07 -23.39 3.49
C PRO A 147 7.09 -21.97 2.85
N PRO A 148 7.54 -21.83 1.59
CA PRO A 148 7.62 -20.56 0.90
C PRO A 148 6.28 -19.83 0.73
N ASP A 149 5.16 -20.56 0.73
CA ASP A 149 3.80 -20.03 0.68
C ASP A 149 3.23 -19.68 2.06
N ALA A 150 3.99 -19.86 3.15
CA ALA A 150 3.60 -19.36 4.46
C ALA A 150 3.51 -17.82 4.45
N PRO A 151 2.51 -17.21 5.13
CA PRO A 151 2.41 -15.78 5.28
C PRO A 151 3.68 -15.18 5.92
N ALA A 152 4.21 -14.13 5.32
CA ALA A 152 5.35 -13.36 5.81
C ALA A 152 4.93 -12.00 6.35
N THR A 153 3.97 -11.37 5.67
CA THR A 153 3.47 -10.07 6.06
C THR A 153 1.97 -9.98 5.85
N VAL A 154 1.30 -9.14 6.65
CA VAL A 154 -0.13 -8.86 6.50
C VAL A 154 -0.30 -7.38 6.21
N PHE A 155 -0.92 -7.06 5.07
CA PHE A 155 -1.25 -5.69 4.69
C PHE A 155 -2.74 -5.43 4.95
N PHE A 156 -3.04 -4.46 5.82
CA PHE A 156 -4.42 -4.07 6.08
C PHE A 156 -4.89 -3.04 5.06
N THR A 157 -5.85 -3.44 4.23
CA THR A 157 -6.52 -2.59 3.24
C THR A 157 -7.92 -2.22 3.71
N SER A 158 -8.50 -1.19 3.10
CA SER A 158 -9.89 -0.81 3.34
C SER A 158 -10.85 -1.95 2.98
N GLY A 159 -11.93 -2.08 3.76
CA GLY A 159 -12.94 -3.12 3.60
C GLY A 159 -14.32 -2.57 3.24
N THR A 160 -15.05 -3.23 2.34
CA THR A 160 -16.40 -2.84 1.93
C THR A 160 -17.44 -2.85 3.06
N THR A 161 -17.17 -3.59 4.14
CA THR A 161 -18.04 -3.72 5.32
C THR A 161 -17.71 -2.75 6.44
N GLY A 162 -16.73 -1.86 6.25
CA GLY A 162 -16.23 -0.96 7.30
C GLY A 162 -15.16 -1.56 8.19
N VAL A 163 -14.86 -2.87 8.04
CA VAL A 163 -13.81 -3.56 8.77
C VAL A 163 -12.60 -3.74 7.85
N PRO A 164 -11.37 -3.43 8.31
CA PRO A 164 -10.16 -3.65 7.52
C PRO A 164 -9.97 -5.11 7.12
N LYS A 165 -9.44 -5.32 5.91
CA LYS A 165 -9.08 -6.66 5.42
C LYS A 165 -7.57 -6.86 5.55
N GLY A 166 -7.14 -7.88 6.26
CA GLY A 166 -5.73 -8.27 6.36
C GLY A 166 -5.34 -9.21 5.23
N VAL A 167 -4.61 -8.74 4.24
CA VAL A 167 -4.12 -9.53 3.10
C VAL A 167 -2.89 -10.32 3.54
N LEU A 168 -2.95 -11.64 3.50
CA LEU A 168 -1.89 -12.56 3.92
C LEU A 168 -0.90 -12.77 2.76
N SER A 169 0.18 -12.03 2.72
CA SER A 169 1.21 -12.09 1.67
C SER A 169 2.32 -13.08 2.05
N PRO A 170 2.53 -14.17 1.25
CA PRO A 170 3.53 -15.18 1.56
C PRO A 170 4.96 -14.75 1.22
N HIS A 171 5.95 -15.43 1.78
CA HIS A 171 7.37 -15.19 1.52
C HIS A 171 7.70 -15.19 0.03
N GLN A 172 7.26 -16.24 -0.69
CA GLN A 172 7.53 -16.38 -2.12
C GLN A 172 6.94 -15.26 -2.98
N ALA A 173 5.81 -14.67 -2.53
CA ALA A 173 5.19 -13.58 -3.27
C ALA A 173 6.05 -12.32 -3.28
N VAL A 174 6.86 -12.11 -2.25
CA VAL A 174 7.84 -11.02 -2.18
C VAL A 174 9.10 -11.39 -2.98
N THR A 175 9.72 -12.53 -2.65
CA THR A 175 11.05 -12.88 -3.19
C THR A 175 11.05 -13.21 -4.67
N ARG A 176 9.91 -13.64 -5.26
CA ARG A 176 9.79 -13.93 -6.69
C ARG A 176 10.07 -12.73 -7.60
N LEU A 177 9.81 -11.52 -7.10
CA LEU A 177 9.91 -10.31 -7.92
C LEU A 177 11.34 -10.02 -8.34
N PHE A 178 12.28 -10.19 -7.39
CA PHE A 178 13.65 -9.74 -7.55
C PHE A 178 14.48 -10.78 -8.33
N GLY A 179 14.53 -10.63 -9.60
CA GLY A 179 15.07 -11.53 -10.62
C GLY A 179 14.24 -11.45 -11.90
N SER A 180 13.12 -10.70 -11.84
CA SER A 180 12.29 -10.41 -13.02
C SER A 180 13.00 -9.43 -13.94
N PRO A 181 12.87 -9.58 -15.27
CA PRO A 181 13.31 -8.57 -16.22
C PRO A 181 12.67 -7.20 -15.88
N GLY A 182 13.49 -6.15 -15.87
CA GLY A 182 13.04 -4.80 -15.50
C GLY A 182 13.11 -4.48 -14.00
N LEU A 183 13.40 -5.45 -13.14
CA LEU A 183 13.68 -5.28 -11.70
C LEU A 183 15.17 -5.55 -11.39
N ASP A 184 16.06 -5.11 -12.25
CA ASP A 184 17.51 -5.26 -12.19
C ASP A 184 18.22 -4.21 -11.29
N GLY A 185 17.45 -3.29 -10.69
CA GLY A 185 17.93 -2.28 -9.72
C GLY A 185 18.05 -2.75 -8.28
N PHE A 186 18.06 -4.06 -8.07
CA PHE A 186 18.12 -4.66 -6.75
C PHE A 186 19.32 -5.61 -6.68
N GLY A 187 20.14 -5.47 -5.63
CA GLY A 187 21.34 -6.30 -5.43
C GLY A 187 22.56 -5.50 -5.02
N PRO A 188 23.74 -6.17 -4.95
CA PRO A 188 24.98 -5.52 -4.56
C PRO A 188 25.30 -4.31 -5.43
N GLY A 189 25.63 -3.20 -4.78
CA GLY A 189 25.94 -1.93 -5.46
C GLY A 189 24.73 -1.05 -5.78
N HIS A 190 23.49 -1.54 -5.55
CA HIS A 190 22.27 -0.75 -5.72
C HIS A 190 21.73 -0.24 -4.39
N THR A 191 21.09 0.92 -4.43
CA THR A 191 20.57 1.59 -3.23
C THR A 191 19.19 2.16 -3.49
N THR A 192 18.23 1.83 -2.64
CA THR A 192 16.84 2.29 -2.71
C THR A 192 16.48 3.05 -1.44
N PRO A 193 15.75 4.19 -1.50
CA PRO A 193 15.18 4.79 -0.30
C PRO A 193 13.95 4.01 0.13
N GLN A 194 13.73 3.86 1.43
CA GLN A 194 12.48 3.38 1.98
C GLN A 194 11.64 4.59 2.39
N VAL A 195 10.62 4.92 1.59
CA VAL A 195 9.74 6.09 1.74
C VAL A 195 8.25 5.73 1.77
N ALA A 196 7.87 4.57 1.22
CA ALA A 196 6.49 4.12 1.23
C ALA A 196 5.95 4.02 2.67
N ALA A 197 4.67 4.31 2.86
CA ALA A 197 4.02 4.22 4.16
C ALA A 197 4.14 2.80 4.74
N LEU A 198 4.41 2.70 6.04
CA LEU A 198 4.76 1.45 6.72
C LEU A 198 3.71 0.34 6.54
N ALA A 199 2.43 0.71 6.51
CA ALA A 199 1.31 -0.23 6.39
C ALA A 199 1.00 -0.64 4.94
N TRP A 200 1.79 -0.17 3.95
CA TRP A 200 1.56 -0.47 2.53
C TRP A 200 2.44 -1.61 2.04
N ASP A 201 1.96 -2.29 1.01
CA ASP A 201 2.71 -3.36 0.36
C ASP A 201 3.99 -2.85 -0.31
N MET A 202 4.01 -1.63 -0.86
CA MET A 202 5.20 -1.03 -1.44
C MET A 202 6.33 -0.79 -0.45
N TYR A 203 6.05 -0.70 0.87
CA TYR A 203 7.06 -0.77 1.91
C TYR A 203 7.92 -2.04 1.78
N ALA A 204 7.27 -3.18 1.56
CA ALA A 204 7.96 -4.47 1.41
C ALA A 204 8.77 -4.53 0.11
N PHE A 205 8.33 -3.86 -0.96
CA PHE A 205 9.08 -3.74 -2.20
C PHE A 205 10.40 -2.99 -2.01
N GLU A 206 10.34 -1.81 -1.41
CA GLU A 206 11.51 -0.97 -1.18
C GLU A 206 12.51 -1.63 -0.22
N LEU A 207 12.01 -2.28 0.84
CA LEU A 207 12.85 -2.88 1.86
C LEU A 207 13.42 -4.24 1.44
N TRP A 208 12.52 -5.18 1.15
CA TRP A 208 12.94 -6.57 0.90
C TRP A 208 13.59 -6.74 -0.47
N GLY A 209 13.30 -5.86 -1.41
CA GLY A 209 13.98 -5.87 -2.70
C GLY A 209 15.49 -5.83 -2.55
N GLN A 210 16.00 -4.85 -1.84
CA GLN A 210 17.44 -4.73 -1.59
C GLN A 210 17.95 -5.78 -0.59
N LEU A 211 17.26 -5.93 0.54
CA LEU A 211 17.79 -6.77 1.62
C LEU A 211 17.87 -8.26 1.25
N THR A 212 16.95 -8.78 0.43
CA THR A 212 17.00 -10.18 -0.01
C THR A 212 18.03 -10.42 -1.11
N THR A 213 18.44 -9.38 -1.83
CA THR A 213 19.34 -9.47 -2.98
C THR A 213 20.76 -8.97 -2.70
N GLY A 214 21.03 -8.33 -1.56
CA GLY A 214 22.35 -7.87 -1.14
C GLY A 214 22.64 -6.39 -1.41
N GLY A 215 21.62 -5.59 -1.72
CA GLY A 215 21.72 -4.14 -1.88
C GLY A 215 21.54 -3.37 -0.58
N THR A 216 21.48 -2.04 -0.67
CA THR A 216 21.39 -1.12 0.46
C THR A 216 20.03 -0.40 0.49
N VAL A 217 19.46 -0.22 1.68
CA VAL A 217 18.25 0.58 1.90
C VAL A 217 18.58 1.82 2.72
N VAL A 218 18.19 3.00 2.23
CA VAL A 218 18.24 4.26 2.99
C VAL A 218 16.89 4.48 3.64
N LEU A 219 16.81 4.37 4.95
CA LEU A 219 15.60 4.63 5.71
C LEU A 219 15.36 6.14 5.82
N ILE A 220 14.20 6.60 5.38
CA ILE A 220 13.82 8.02 5.42
C ILE A 220 12.89 8.23 6.61
N PRO A 221 13.26 9.05 7.62
CA PRO A 221 12.45 9.23 8.82
C PRO A 221 11.10 9.93 8.54
N GLU A 222 11.06 10.78 7.53
CA GLU A 222 9.86 11.53 7.16
C GLU A 222 8.80 10.62 6.52
N ASN A 223 7.53 10.99 6.68
CA ASN A 223 6.40 10.23 6.10
C ASN A 223 6.16 10.51 4.61
N TYR A 224 6.97 11.37 4.00
CA TYR A 224 6.89 11.71 2.58
C TYR A 224 8.26 12.14 2.05
N LEU A 225 8.49 11.88 0.79
CA LEU A 225 9.68 12.32 0.07
C LEU A 225 9.44 13.68 -0.55
N LEU A 226 10.39 14.60 -0.35
CA LEU A 226 10.43 15.88 -1.05
C LEU A 226 11.52 15.86 -2.12
N PRO A 227 11.43 16.69 -3.19
CA PRO A 227 12.46 16.77 -4.24
C PRO A 227 13.86 17.07 -3.71
N ASP A 228 13.98 17.96 -2.71
CA ASP A 228 15.27 18.30 -2.11
C ASP A 228 15.84 17.14 -1.28
N THR A 229 14.99 16.42 -0.56
CA THR A 229 15.40 15.20 0.15
C THR A 229 15.89 14.15 -0.84
N LEU A 230 15.21 13.96 -1.98
CA LEU A 230 15.67 13.06 -3.03
C LEU A 230 17.07 13.43 -3.53
N ARG A 231 17.31 14.70 -3.89
CA ARG A 231 18.65 15.16 -4.33
C ARG A 231 19.72 14.88 -3.28
N GLN A 232 19.41 15.10 -2.00
CA GLN A 232 20.34 14.85 -0.89
C GLN A 232 20.69 13.36 -0.75
N ILE A 233 19.71 12.47 -0.77
CA ILE A 233 19.97 11.03 -0.60
C ILE A 233 20.66 10.41 -1.83
N VAL A 234 20.36 10.91 -3.04
CA VAL A 234 21.09 10.52 -4.26
C VAL A 234 22.55 10.90 -4.13
N SER A 235 22.85 12.17 -3.81
CA SER A 235 24.23 12.66 -3.74
C SER A 235 25.02 12.11 -2.55
N ARG A 236 24.38 11.91 -1.38
CA ARG A 236 25.05 11.54 -0.13
C ARG A 236 25.15 10.03 0.07
N HIS A 237 24.12 9.28 -0.34
CA HIS A 237 24.02 7.86 -0.07
C HIS A 237 24.02 6.98 -1.33
N GLY A 238 24.16 7.61 -2.52
CA GLY A 238 24.22 6.88 -3.79
C GLY A 238 22.91 6.16 -4.15
N VAL A 239 21.75 6.72 -3.75
CA VAL A 239 20.45 6.20 -4.17
C VAL A 239 20.37 6.23 -5.68
N ASP A 240 20.14 5.10 -6.30
CA ASP A 240 20.09 4.91 -7.76
C ASP A 240 18.76 4.38 -8.28
N THR A 241 17.97 3.78 -7.41
CA THR A 241 16.70 3.14 -7.73
C THR A 241 15.58 3.76 -6.89
N LEU A 242 14.57 4.32 -7.55
CA LEU A 242 13.47 5.03 -6.89
C LEU A 242 12.12 4.41 -7.25
N TRP A 243 11.29 4.16 -6.25
CA TRP A 243 9.85 3.96 -6.38
C TRP A 243 9.11 5.16 -5.80
N ILE A 244 8.11 5.68 -6.53
CA ILE A 244 7.15 6.67 -6.02
C ILE A 244 5.77 6.46 -6.64
N THR A 245 4.70 6.83 -5.92
CA THR A 245 3.34 6.77 -6.45
C THR A 245 3.18 7.73 -7.62
N THR A 246 2.23 7.46 -8.51
CA THR A 246 1.97 8.32 -9.68
C THR A 246 1.68 9.77 -9.29
N SER A 247 0.94 10.00 -8.20
CA SER A 247 0.66 11.36 -7.72
C SER A 247 1.92 12.11 -7.28
N VAL A 248 2.85 11.44 -6.57
CA VAL A 248 4.13 12.04 -6.14
C VAL A 248 5.02 12.25 -7.36
N PHE A 249 5.06 11.30 -8.28
CA PHE A 249 5.80 11.43 -9.54
C PHE A 249 5.35 12.67 -10.33
N ASN A 250 4.03 12.83 -10.53
CA ASN A 250 3.48 13.98 -11.24
C ASN A 250 3.88 15.30 -10.58
N MET A 251 3.78 15.38 -9.24
CA MET A 251 4.19 16.57 -8.49
C MET A 251 5.68 16.86 -8.68
N PHE A 252 6.55 15.86 -8.69
CA PHE A 252 7.99 16.04 -8.90
C PHE A 252 8.30 16.54 -10.33
N VAL A 253 7.58 15.99 -11.33
CA VAL A 253 7.72 16.45 -12.72
C VAL A 253 7.30 17.90 -12.89
N ASP A 254 6.22 18.32 -12.20
CA ASP A 254 5.72 19.71 -12.29
C ASP A 254 6.60 20.71 -11.53
N GLU A 255 6.99 20.37 -10.30
CA GLU A 255 7.60 21.34 -9.39
C GLU A 255 9.13 21.33 -9.42
N ALA A 256 9.74 20.18 -9.69
CA ALA A 256 11.19 20.01 -9.58
C ALA A 256 11.72 18.92 -10.54
N PRO A 257 11.53 19.05 -11.87
CA PRO A 257 11.82 17.98 -12.83
C PRO A 257 13.29 17.51 -12.81
N ASP A 258 14.22 18.33 -12.33
CA ASP A 258 15.65 17.98 -12.23
C ASP A 258 16.00 17.16 -10.97
N CYS A 259 15.05 16.90 -10.08
CA CYS A 259 15.32 16.14 -8.85
C CYS A 259 15.68 14.68 -9.09
N PHE A 260 15.38 14.15 -10.26
CA PHE A 260 15.71 12.77 -10.66
C PHE A 260 17.17 12.59 -11.12
N GLY A 261 17.94 13.66 -11.18
CA GLY A 261 19.36 13.61 -11.58
C GLY A 261 20.18 12.68 -10.66
N GLY A 262 21.00 11.81 -11.28
CA GLY A 262 21.82 10.82 -10.55
C GLY A 262 21.16 9.47 -10.30
N LEU A 263 19.85 9.33 -10.52
CA LEU A 263 19.17 8.03 -10.50
C LEU A 263 19.54 7.21 -11.75
N ALA A 264 19.54 5.88 -11.59
CA ALA A 264 19.69 4.94 -12.68
C ALA A 264 18.34 4.41 -13.20
N ARG A 265 17.28 4.46 -12.37
CA ARG A 265 15.93 4.02 -12.73
C ARG A 265 14.84 4.57 -11.83
N VAL A 266 13.65 4.76 -12.39
CA VAL A 266 12.45 5.23 -11.68
C VAL A 266 11.30 4.27 -11.96
N TYR A 267 10.63 3.85 -10.91
CA TYR A 267 9.38 3.10 -10.94
C TYR A 267 8.25 3.98 -10.42
N THR A 268 7.11 3.93 -11.08
CA THR A 268 5.90 4.61 -10.61
C THR A 268 4.67 3.73 -10.85
N GLY A 269 3.62 3.98 -10.09
CA GLY A 269 2.40 3.19 -10.20
C GLY A 269 1.42 3.47 -9.05
N GLY A 270 0.48 2.55 -8.86
CA GLY A 270 -0.53 2.66 -7.82
C GLY A 270 -1.76 3.47 -8.23
N GLU A 271 -1.68 4.27 -9.28
CA GLU A 271 -2.78 5.05 -9.84
C GLU A 271 -2.69 5.08 -11.37
N LYS A 272 -3.75 5.56 -12.03
CA LYS A 272 -3.71 5.76 -13.49
C LYS A 272 -2.63 6.78 -13.84
N ALA A 273 -1.69 6.37 -14.69
CA ALA A 273 -0.60 7.23 -15.15
C ALA A 273 -1.10 8.35 -16.07
N SER A 274 -0.58 9.56 -15.90
CA SER A 274 -0.87 10.73 -16.74
C SER A 274 0.05 10.75 -17.96
N PRO A 275 -0.46 10.66 -19.19
CA PRO A 275 0.36 10.70 -20.40
C PRO A 275 1.20 11.99 -20.51
N GLU A 276 0.67 13.12 -20.03
CA GLU A 276 1.35 14.42 -20.06
C GLU A 276 2.63 14.38 -19.21
N HIS A 277 2.53 13.96 -17.95
CA HIS A 277 3.66 13.90 -17.03
C HIS A 277 4.69 12.85 -17.45
N MET A 278 4.22 11.67 -17.95
CA MET A 278 5.13 10.64 -18.48
C MET A 278 5.92 11.17 -19.69
N ARG A 279 5.27 11.88 -20.62
CA ARG A 279 5.92 12.50 -21.77
C ARG A 279 6.91 13.58 -21.35
N ALA A 280 6.54 14.45 -20.41
CA ALA A 280 7.42 15.49 -19.90
C ALA A 280 8.71 14.90 -19.29
N PHE A 281 8.56 13.86 -18.46
CA PHE A 281 9.68 13.14 -17.87
C PHE A 281 10.57 12.49 -18.92
N LEU A 282 10.02 11.69 -19.86
CA LEU A 282 10.78 10.99 -20.89
C LEU A 282 11.53 11.97 -21.82
N SER A 283 10.94 13.13 -22.09
CA SER A 283 11.60 14.18 -22.87
C SER A 283 12.75 14.84 -22.13
N ARG A 284 12.63 15.04 -20.81
CA ARG A 284 13.65 15.67 -19.96
C ARG A 284 14.79 14.73 -19.62
N HIS A 285 14.49 13.44 -19.45
CA HIS A 285 15.40 12.39 -19.01
C HIS A 285 15.40 11.19 -19.98
N PRO A 286 15.85 11.38 -21.25
CA PRO A 286 15.74 10.34 -22.29
C PRO A 286 16.54 9.06 -21.97
N ASP A 287 17.60 9.18 -21.17
CA ASP A 287 18.48 8.06 -20.79
C ASP A 287 18.09 7.42 -19.45
N LEU A 288 17.13 8.00 -18.69
CA LEU A 288 16.69 7.47 -17.41
C LEU A 288 15.46 6.59 -17.59
N PRO A 289 15.58 5.25 -17.41
CA PRO A 289 14.46 4.34 -17.54
C PRO A 289 13.32 4.67 -16.58
N LEU A 290 12.11 4.82 -17.13
CA LEU A 290 10.88 4.97 -16.37
C LEU A 290 10.02 3.72 -16.55
N TRP A 291 9.55 3.17 -15.43
CA TRP A 291 8.72 2.00 -15.42
C TRP A 291 7.35 2.31 -14.82
N ASN A 292 6.27 1.89 -15.51
CA ASN A 292 4.92 1.90 -14.97
C ASN A 292 4.58 0.51 -14.41
N ALA A 293 4.22 0.45 -13.13
CA ALA A 293 3.91 -0.78 -12.41
C ALA A 293 2.43 -0.81 -12.01
N TYR A 294 1.82 -1.97 -12.17
CA TYR A 294 0.46 -2.24 -11.72
C TYR A 294 0.43 -3.49 -10.85
N GLY A 295 -0.34 -3.44 -9.77
CA GLY A 295 -0.64 -4.59 -8.92
C GLY A 295 -1.51 -4.20 -7.73
N PRO A 296 -2.40 -5.10 -7.29
CA PRO A 296 -3.10 -5.02 -6.00
C PRO A 296 -2.28 -5.70 -4.91
N ALA A 297 -2.56 -5.37 -3.64
CA ALA A 297 -1.91 -5.99 -2.48
C ALA A 297 -2.12 -7.52 -2.45
N GLU A 298 -3.24 -7.99 -2.96
CA GLU A 298 -3.59 -9.41 -3.07
C GLU A 298 -2.73 -10.21 -4.07
N SER A 299 -1.92 -9.49 -4.89
CA SER A 299 -0.87 -10.06 -5.76
C SER A 299 0.52 -9.60 -5.36
N CYS A 300 0.69 -9.14 -4.14
CA CYS A 300 1.95 -8.71 -3.55
C CYS A 300 2.72 -7.72 -4.43
N MET A 301 2.30 -6.44 -4.39
CA MET A 301 2.95 -5.25 -4.96
C MET A 301 2.83 -5.12 -6.47
N ILE A 302 3.59 -5.91 -7.25
CA ILE A 302 3.69 -5.76 -8.71
C ILE A 302 3.21 -7.03 -9.40
N THR A 303 2.23 -6.85 -10.28
CA THR A 303 1.66 -7.88 -11.16
C THR A 303 2.18 -7.74 -12.58
N THR A 304 2.17 -6.51 -13.12
CA THR A 304 2.70 -6.19 -14.45
C THR A 304 3.64 -5.01 -14.41
N LEU A 305 4.53 -4.93 -15.37
CA LEU A 305 5.54 -3.90 -15.48
C LEU A 305 5.71 -3.48 -16.95
N ARG A 306 5.83 -2.16 -17.21
CA ARG A 306 6.08 -1.59 -18.52
C ARG A 306 7.22 -0.59 -18.46
N ARG A 307 8.30 -0.84 -19.19
CA ARG A 307 9.28 0.23 -19.47
C ARG A 307 8.65 1.18 -20.48
N LEU A 308 8.48 2.42 -20.07
CA LEU A 308 7.81 3.42 -20.89
C LEU A 308 8.74 3.96 -21.97
N VAL A 309 8.14 4.16 -23.14
CA VAL A 309 8.73 4.86 -24.29
C VAL A 309 7.79 6.00 -24.72
N PRO A 310 8.28 7.03 -25.43
CA PRO A 310 7.43 8.15 -25.85
C PRO A 310 6.12 7.75 -26.55
N ALA A 311 6.14 6.70 -27.34
CA ALA A 311 4.96 6.18 -28.05
C ALA A 311 3.85 5.68 -27.10
N ASP A 312 4.18 5.22 -25.89
CA ASP A 312 3.19 4.78 -24.90
C ASP A 312 2.30 5.94 -24.43
N CYS A 313 2.78 7.19 -24.56
CA CYS A 313 2.02 8.37 -24.18
C CYS A 313 0.93 8.77 -25.20
N ASP A 314 0.94 8.18 -26.39
CA ASP A 314 -0.01 8.45 -27.46
C ASP A 314 -1.07 7.34 -27.60
N VAL A 315 -1.00 6.32 -26.75
CA VAL A 315 -1.91 5.17 -26.79
C VAL A 315 -3.33 5.59 -26.39
N PRO A 316 -4.34 5.32 -27.25
CA PRO A 316 -5.74 5.56 -26.90
C PRO A 316 -6.16 4.78 -25.65
N GLY A 317 -6.72 5.49 -24.64
CA GLY A 317 -7.13 4.88 -23.38
C GLY A 317 -6.13 5.04 -22.23
N GLY A 318 -4.92 5.52 -22.51
CA GLY A 318 -3.89 5.88 -21.51
C GLY A 318 -2.68 4.95 -21.53
N ILE A 319 -1.77 5.23 -20.61
CA ILE A 319 -0.49 4.51 -20.51
C ILE A 319 -0.72 3.01 -20.24
N PRO A 320 -0.07 2.12 -21.01
CA PRO A 320 -0.16 0.68 -20.79
C PRO A 320 0.39 0.27 -19.41
N VAL A 321 -0.17 -0.80 -18.84
CA VAL A 321 0.35 -1.40 -17.60
C VAL A 321 1.35 -2.53 -17.85
N GLY A 322 1.53 -2.94 -19.08
CA GLY A 322 2.63 -3.80 -19.53
C GLY A 322 2.35 -5.29 -19.48
N THR A 323 3.36 -6.05 -19.11
CA THR A 323 3.34 -7.53 -19.14
C THR A 323 3.55 -8.09 -17.73
N PRO A 324 3.08 -9.32 -17.44
CA PRO A 324 3.24 -9.96 -16.15
C PRO A 324 4.71 -10.13 -15.77
N VAL A 325 5.01 -9.88 -14.47
CA VAL A 325 6.33 -10.17 -13.88
C VAL A 325 6.51 -11.68 -13.67
N GLN A 326 7.73 -12.10 -13.39
CA GLN A 326 8.07 -13.51 -13.16
C GLN A 326 7.15 -14.17 -12.12
N GLY A 327 6.74 -15.42 -12.41
CA GLY A 327 5.87 -16.19 -11.51
C GLY A 327 4.45 -15.66 -11.38
N THR A 328 4.03 -14.76 -12.27
CA THR A 328 2.69 -14.18 -12.33
C THR A 328 2.05 -14.44 -13.69
N SER A 329 0.76 -14.73 -13.69
CA SER A 329 -0.05 -14.80 -14.89
C SER A 329 -1.25 -13.87 -14.75
N VAL A 330 -1.63 -13.22 -15.85
CA VAL A 330 -2.82 -12.39 -15.93
C VAL A 330 -3.73 -12.95 -17.01
N VAL A 331 -4.99 -13.13 -16.64
CA VAL A 331 -6.05 -13.63 -17.52
C VAL A 331 -7.17 -12.60 -17.53
N LEU A 332 -7.70 -12.26 -18.69
CA LEU A 332 -8.94 -11.48 -18.81
C LEU A 332 -10.11 -12.44 -18.94
N LEU A 333 -11.10 -12.28 -18.07
CA LEU A 333 -12.29 -13.12 -18.09
C LEU A 333 -13.55 -12.29 -18.38
N ASP A 334 -14.42 -12.85 -19.18
CA ASP A 334 -15.75 -12.30 -19.43
C ASP A 334 -16.73 -12.62 -18.27
N LYS A 335 -18.01 -12.24 -18.43
CA LYS A 335 -19.05 -12.47 -17.41
C LYS A 335 -19.40 -13.95 -17.21
N SER A 336 -18.97 -14.81 -18.10
CA SER A 336 -19.20 -16.26 -18.07
C SER A 336 -17.95 -17.06 -17.68
N ASP A 337 -16.94 -16.34 -17.14
CA ASP A 337 -15.63 -16.89 -16.75
C ASP A 337 -14.84 -17.53 -17.91
N GLN A 338 -15.12 -17.06 -19.15
CA GLN A 338 -14.36 -17.47 -20.31
C GLN A 338 -13.23 -16.48 -20.60
N ARG A 339 -12.10 -16.98 -21.13
CA ARG A 339 -10.98 -16.13 -21.55
C ARG A 339 -11.43 -15.18 -22.64
N CYS A 340 -11.04 -13.91 -22.51
CA CYS A 340 -11.20 -12.90 -23.55
C CYS A 340 -10.11 -13.03 -24.62
N GLU A 341 -10.49 -12.88 -25.86
CA GLU A 341 -9.55 -12.77 -26.98
C GLU A 341 -8.83 -11.41 -26.97
N PRO A 342 -7.66 -11.27 -27.62
CA PRO A 342 -7.03 -9.97 -27.84
C PRO A 342 -8.01 -8.93 -28.40
N GLY A 343 -7.98 -7.70 -27.90
CA GLY A 343 -8.92 -6.65 -28.25
C GLY A 343 -10.27 -6.70 -27.49
N GLN A 344 -10.59 -7.80 -26.82
CA GLN A 344 -11.80 -7.93 -26.01
C GLN A 344 -11.54 -7.48 -24.57
N GLU A 345 -12.46 -6.65 -24.03
CA GLU A 345 -12.39 -6.19 -22.64
C GLU A 345 -12.91 -7.26 -21.68
N GLY A 346 -12.16 -7.53 -20.60
CA GLY A 346 -12.52 -8.47 -19.55
C GLY A 346 -12.08 -8.03 -18.18
N GLU A 347 -12.57 -8.74 -17.14
CA GLU A 347 -12.08 -8.59 -15.76
C GLU A 347 -10.66 -9.14 -15.66
N LEU A 348 -9.77 -8.34 -15.09
CA LEU A 348 -8.38 -8.67 -14.83
C LEU A 348 -8.29 -9.65 -13.67
N CYS A 349 -7.91 -10.88 -13.96
CA CYS A 349 -7.74 -11.94 -12.98
C CYS A 349 -6.25 -12.33 -12.92
N ILE A 350 -5.74 -12.52 -11.70
CA ILE A 350 -4.32 -12.76 -11.46
C ILE A 350 -4.12 -14.15 -10.89
N ALA A 351 -3.13 -14.89 -11.42
CA ALA A 351 -2.73 -16.20 -10.92
C ALA A 351 -1.20 -16.26 -10.70
N GLY A 352 -0.74 -17.28 -10.00
CA GLY A 352 0.69 -17.56 -9.82
C GLY A 352 1.20 -17.36 -8.41
N GLN A 353 2.53 -17.38 -8.27
CA GLN A 353 3.25 -17.34 -6.98
C GLN A 353 3.09 -16.01 -6.21
N GLY A 354 2.64 -14.94 -6.90
CA GLY A 354 2.40 -13.63 -6.29
C GLY A 354 1.14 -13.54 -5.47
N LEU A 355 0.23 -14.51 -5.58
CA LEU A 355 -1.06 -14.44 -4.88
C LEU A 355 -0.90 -14.51 -3.37
N ALA A 356 -1.63 -13.65 -2.69
CA ALA A 356 -1.88 -13.79 -1.26
C ALA A 356 -2.55 -15.14 -0.95
N THR A 357 -2.32 -15.68 0.24
CA THR A 357 -2.97 -16.92 0.67
C THR A 357 -4.45 -16.71 0.97
N GLY A 358 -4.85 -15.46 1.27
CA GLY A 358 -6.23 -15.06 1.50
C GLY A 358 -6.32 -13.83 2.40
N TYR A 359 -7.48 -13.68 3.05
CA TYR A 359 -7.73 -12.63 4.03
C TYR A 359 -7.77 -13.19 5.45
N LEU A 360 -7.06 -12.54 6.36
CA LEU A 360 -6.96 -12.92 7.76
C LEU A 360 -8.36 -13.03 8.40
N GLY A 361 -8.70 -14.22 8.92
CA GLY A 361 -9.97 -14.44 9.60
C GLY A 361 -11.23 -14.35 8.73
N GLN A 362 -11.11 -14.27 7.38
CA GLN A 362 -12.23 -14.09 6.46
C GLN A 362 -12.25 -15.19 5.36
N PRO A 363 -12.56 -16.44 5.71
CA PRO A 363 -12.50 -17.55 4.76
C PRO A 363 -13.52 -17.44 3.62
N GLU A 364 -14.74 -16.95 3.87
CA GLU A 364 -15.77 -16.76 2.85
C GLU A 364 -15.36 -15.71 1.82
N LEU A 365 -14.86 -14.56 2.27
CA LEU A 365 -14.33 -13.52 1.38
C LEU A 365 -13.12 -14.05 0.60
N THR A 366 -12.29 -14.87 1.24
CA THR A 366 -11.15 -15.49 0.56
C THR A 366 -11.62 -16.39 -0.59
N LEU A 367 -12.62 -17.24 -0.36
CA LEU A 367 -13.19 -18.09 -1.42
C LEU A 367 -13.84 -17.26 -2.54
N GLU A 368 -14.52 -16.17 -2.21
CA GLU A 368 -15.13 -15.27 -3.18
C GLU A 368 -14.09 -14.60 -4.08
N LYS A 369 -13.03 -14.06 -3.48
CA LYS A 369 -12.01 -13.25 -4.19
C LYS A 369 -10.89 -14.08 -4.81
N PHE A 370 -10.64 -15.28 -4.28
CA PHE A 370 -9.62 -16.20 -4.77
C PHE A 370 -10.25 -17.54 -5.19
N PRO A 371 -11.21 -17.53 -6.14
CA PRO A 371 -11.82 -18.76 -6.60
C PRO A 371 -10.84 -19.66 -7.35
N ILE A 372 -11.16 -20.95 -7.42
CA ILE A 372 -10.55 -21.88 -8.36
C ILE A 372 -11.49 -21.98 -9.56
N ILE A 373 -11.00 -21.61 -10.73
CA ILE A 373 -11.76 -21.61 -11.98
C ILE A 373 -11.12 -22.60 -12.93
N ASP A 374 -11.93 -23.35 -13.67
CA ASP A 374 -11.46 -24.19 -14.76
C ASP A 374 -11.08 -23.29 -15.94
N LEU A 375 -9.82 -23.28 -16.28
CA LEU A 375 -9.27 -22.57 -17.45
C LEU A 375 -8.68 -23.64 -18.40
N ASP A 376 -9.39 -23.90 -19.48
CA ASP A 376 -8.96 -24.86 -20.53
C ASP A 376 -8.76 -26.29 -19.98
N GLY A 377 -9.62 -26.74 -19.05
CA GLY A 377 -9.55 -28.07 -18.42
C GLY A 377 -8.57 -28.17 -17.24
N LEU A 378 -8.02 -27.04 -16.80
CA LEU A 378 -7.12 -26.97 -15.65
C LEU A 378 -7.71 -26.12 -14.53
N PRO A 379 -7.78 -26.63 -13.27
CA PRO A 379 -8.21 -25.84 -12.13
C PRO A 379 -7.11 -24.81 -11.75
N VAL A 380 -7.40 -23.53 -11.89
CA VAL A 380 -6.48 -22.44 -11.59
C VAL A 380 -7.05 -21.58 -10.47
N ARG A 381 -6.28 -21.42 -9.39
CA ARG A 381 -6.59 -20.44 -8.34
C ARG A 381 -6.18 -19.06 -8.84
N LEU A 382 -7.11 -18.11 -8.82
CA LEU A 382 -6.87 -16.76 -9.27
C LEU A 382 -7.49 -15.73 -8.33
N TYR A 383 -6.99 -14.50 -8.37
CA TYR A 383 -7.57 -13.35 -7.67
C TYR A 383 -8.39 -12.50 -8.66
N ARG A 384 -9.65 -12.23 -8.31
CA ARG A 384 -10.55 -11.34 -9.04
C ARG A 384 -10.33 -9.91 -8.57
N THR A 385 -9.72 -9.09 -9.42
CA THR A 385 -9.31 -7.72 -9.04
C THR A 385 -10.47 -6.73 -9.00
N GLY A 386 -11.51 -6.95 -9.80
CA GLY A 386 -12.54 -5.95 -10.12
C GLY A 386 -12.07 -4.87 -11.09
N ASP A 387 -10.82 -4.92 -11.53
CA ASP A 387 -10.27 -4.07 -12.58
C ASP A 387 -10.62 -4.64 -13.96
N MET A 388 -10.82 -3.76 -14.94
CA MET A 388 -11.07 -4.12 -16.33
C MET A 388 -9.83 -3.85 -17.19
N GLY A 389 -9.59 -4.69 -18.15
CA GLY A 389 -8.45 -4.55 -19.05
C GLY A 389 -8.69 -5.13 -20.44
N VAL A 390 -7.74 -4.88 -21.32
CA VAL A 390 -7.69 -5.43 -22.67
C VAL A 390 -6.25 -5.76 -23.03
N TRP A 391 -6.01 -6.92 -23.64
CA TRP A 391 -4.74 -7.24 -24.28
C TRP A 391 -4.74 -6.66 -25.69
N ASP A 392 -3.65 -5.99 -26.07
CA ASP A 392 -3.44 -5.66 -27.48
C ASP A 392 -2.80 -6.84 -28.24
N ASP A 393 -2.62 -6.66 -29.56
CA ASP A 393 -2.07 -7.68 -30.46
C ASP A 393 -0.59 -8.00 -30.15
N ASP A 394 0.12 -7.09 -29.47
CA ASP A 394 1.51 -7.27 -29.05
C ASP A 394 1.61 -7.94 -27.65
N GLY A 395 0.49 -8.31 -27.03
CA GLY A 395 0.42 -8.93 -25.72
C GLY A 395 0.75 -7.96 -24.58
N VAL A 396 0.47 -6.67 -24.77
CA VAL A 396 0.60 -5.65 -23.71
C VAL A 396 -0.77 -5.39 -23.09
N LEU A 397 -0.83 -5.34 -21.78
CA LEU A 397 -2.06 -5.10 -21.02
C LEU A 397 -2.34 -3.61 -20.88
N HIS A 398 -3.59 -3.25 -21.19
CA HIS A 398 -4.13 -1.91 -21.02
C HIS A 398 -5.22 -1.91 -19.95
N TYR A 399 -5.09 -1.05 -18.97
CA TYR A 399 -6.07 -0.85 -17.90
C TYR A 399 -7.25 -0.01 -18.41
N ARG A 400 -8.50 -0.43 -18.12
CA ARG A 400 -9.74 0.21 -18.57
C ARG A 400 -10.61 0.76 -17.43
N GLY A 401 -10.14 0.69 -16.19
CA GLY A 401 -10.88 1.19 -15.03
C GLY A 401 -11.39 0.08 -14.12
N ARG A 402 -12.30 0.43 -13.20
CA ARG A 402 -12.90 -0.51 -12.25
C ARG A 402 -14.39 -0.71 -12.51
N ARG A 403 -14.86 -1.93 -12.19
CA ARG A 403 -16.30 -2.24 -12.18
C ARG A 403 -17.02 -1.73 -10.93
N ASP A 404 -16.29 -1.54 -9.84
CA ASP A 404 -16.82 -1.16 -8.53
C ASP A 404 -16.56 0.33 -8.22
N ARG A 405 -16.93 0.75 -6.99
CA ARG A 405 -16.78 2.12 -6.50
C ARG A 405 -15.45 2.38 -5.78
N GLN A 406 -14.54 1.39 -5.78
CA GLN A 406 -13.24 1.55 -5.19
C GLN A 406 -12.40 2.57 -5.97
N ILE A 407 -11.67 3.40 -5.26
CA ILE A 407 -10.82 4.44 -5.84
C ILE A 407 -9.41 4.36 -5.29
N LYS A 408 -8.49 5.03 -5.96
CA LYS A 408 -7.14 5.29 -5.45
C LYS A 408 -6.90 6.80 -5.41
N ILE A 409 -6.36 7.30 -4.29
CA ILE A 409 -5.94 8.70 -4.11
C ILE A 409 -4.55 8.69 -3.47
N SER A 410 -3.58 9.33 -4.10
CA SER A 410 -2.18 9.34 -3.67
C SER A 410 -1.61 7.93 -3.45
N GLY A 411 -1.99 6.99 -4.32
CA GLY A 411 -1.63 5.57 -4.23
C GLY A 411 -2.45 4.76 -3.23
N GLN A 412 -3.24 5.40 -2.35
CA GLN A 412 -4.04 4.74 -1.32
C GLN A 412 -5.32 4.15 -1.90
N ARG A 413 -5.53 2.87 -1.67
CA ARG A 413 -6.77 2.17 -2.02
C ARG A 413 -7.85 2.51 -1.00
N ILE A 414 -8.96 3.08 -1.45
CA ILE A 414 -10.06 3.56 -0.62
C ILE A 414 -11.36 2.92 -1.06
N GLU A 415 -11.98 2.19 -0.14
CA GLU A 415 -13.35 1.73 -0.26
C GLU A 415 -14.29 2.84 0.23
N LEU A 416 -15.04 3.44 -0.68
CA LEU A 416 -16.00 4.48 -0.32
C LEU A 416 -17.07 3.94 0.65
N ALA A 417 -17.40 2.65 0.54
CA ALA A 417 -18.33 1.98 1.43
C ALA A 417 -17.84 1.93 2.89
N GLU A 418 -16.53 1.86 3.15
CA GLU A 418 -15.99 1.93 4.51
C GLU A 418 -16.25 3.30 5.13
N ILE A 419 -16.00 4.38 4.38
CA ILE A 419 -16.29 5.74 4.84
C ILE A 419 -17.79 5.90 5.12
N GLU A 420 -18.65 5.38 4.22
CA GLU A 420 -20.10 5.41 4.38
C GLU A 420 -20.55 4.60 5.61
N SER A 421 -19.98 3.42 5.83
CA SER A 421 -20.29 2.56 6.99
C SER A 421 -19.93 3.24 8.32
N VAL A 422 -18.72 3.79 8.42
CA VAL A 422 -18.26 4.49 9.62
C VAL A 422 -19.08 5.75 9.86
N ALA A 423 -19.31 6.57 8.82
CA ALA A 423 -20.13 7.77 8.94
C ALA A 423 -21.58 7.45 9.32
N GLY A 424 -22.16 6.38 8.75
CA GLY A 424 -23.52 5.93 9.04
C GLY A 424 -23.72 5.41 10.46
N SER A 425 -22.65 5.02 11.16
CA SER A 425 -22.71 4.62 12.57
C SER A 425 -22.73 5.81 13.55
N LEU A 426 -22.45 7.03 13.06
CA LEU A 426 -22.39 8.21 13.90
C LEU A 426 -23.80 8.68 14.33
N PRO A 427 -23.96 9.17 15.57
CA PRO A 427 -25.24 9.66 16.06
C PRO A 427 -25.81 10.80 15.17
N GLY A 428 -27.08 10.70 14.80
CA GLY A 428 -27.78 11.69 13.98
C GLY A 428 -27.58 11.57 12.48
N VAL A 429 -26.65 10.76 12.00
CA VAL A 429 -26.48 10.47 10.57
C VAL A 429 -27.48 9.40 10.15
N ARG A 430 -28.37 9.69 9.18
CA ARG A 430 -29.37 8.74 8.69
C ARG A 430 -28.91 7.96 7.46
N ASN A 431 -28.36 8.68 6.50
CA ASN A 431 -27.79 8.16 5.28
C ASN A 431 -26.56 8.97 4.94
N CYS A 432 -25.60 8.36 4.26
CA CYS A 432 -24.40 9.06 3.78
C CYS A 432 -23.93 8.48 2.45
N ILE A 433 -23.32 9.33 1.64
CA ILE A 433 -22.77 8.99 0.33
C ILE A 433 -21.40 9.63 0.23
N ALA A 434 -20.38 8.78 0.08
CA ALA A 434 -19.00 9.19 -0.18
C ALA A 434 -18.71 9.11 -1.69
N PHE A 435 -17.94 10.05 -2.21
CA PHE A 435 -17.51 10.04 -3.61
C PHE A 435 -16.24 10.86 -3.81
N PRO A 436 -15.46 10.53 -4.88
CA PRO A 436 -14.28 11.31 -5.22
C PRO A 436 -14.64 12.63 -5.89
N MET A 437 -13.87 13.66 -5.58
CA MET A 437 -13.81 14.89 -6.34
C MET A 437 -12.62 14.79 -7.29
N THR A 438 -12.90 14.91 -8.59
CA THR A 438 -11.90 14.75 -9.65
C THR A 438 -11.36 16.09 -10.12
N ASN A 439 -10.13 16.09 -10.65
CA ASN A 439 -9.58 17.22 -11.41
C ASN A 439 -10.15 17.26 -12.84
N LEU A 440 -9.66 18.18 -13.67
CA LEU A 440 -10.08 18.35 -15.07
C LEU A 440 -9.82 17.12 -15.94
N GLU A 441 -8.85 16.29 -15.58
CA GLU A 441 -8.50 15.04 -16.26
C GLU A 441 -9.35 13.84 -15.77
N GLY A 442 -10.31 14.07 -14.85
CA GLY A 442 -11.13 13.01 -14.26
C GLY A 442 -10.44 12.16 -13.21
N LEU A 443 -9.24 12.55 -12.74
CA LEU A 443 -8.49 11.83 -11.71
C LEU A 443 -8.97 12.21 -10.30
N PRO A 444 -9.25 11.25 -9.40
CA PRO A 444 -9.60 11.51 -8.00
C PRO A 444 -8.50 12.30 -7.27
N ARG A 445 -8.89 13.40 -6.61
CA ARG A 445 -7.94 14.25 -5.85
C ARG A 445 -8.36 14.48 -4.40
N ARG A 446 -9.65 14.44 -4.12
CA ARG A 446 -10.22 14.66 -2.79
C ARG A 446 -11.41 13.73 -2.58
N LEU A 447 -11.77 13.56 -1.31
CA LEU A 447 -12.99 12.87 -0.90
C LEU A 447 -14.03 13.87 -0.47
N ALA A 448 -15.27 13.60 -0.85
CA ALA A 448 -16.46 14.28 -0.35
C ALA A 448 -17.40 13.27 0.32
N LEU A 449 -18.05 13.68 1.39
CA LEU A 449 -19.12 12.98 2.07
C LEU A 449 -20.33 13.90 2.20
N VAL A 450 -21.47 13.44 1.71
CA VAL A 450 -22.75 14.11 1.93
C VAL A 450 -23.63 13.18 2.76
N TYR A 451 -24.20 13.70 3.86
CA TYR A 451 -25.02 12.92 4.78
C TYR A 451 -26.36 13.60 5.07
N GLN A 452 -27.36 12.80 5.46
CA GLN A 452 -28.67 13.32 5.84
C GLN A 452 -28.76 13.51 7.35
N VAL A 453 -29.30 14.67 7.75
CA VAL A 453 -29.65 15.00 9.13
C VAL A 453 -31.16 14.92 9.36
N PRO A 454 -31.65 14.67 10.59
CA PRO A 454 -33.06 14.83 10.94
C PRO A 454 -33.53 16.24 10.62
N ARG A 455 -34.80 16.38 10.16
CA ARG A 455 -35.39 17.69 9.86
C ARG A 455 -35.42 18.67 11.03
N SER A 456 -35.42 18.17 12.26
CA SER A 456 -35.35 18.98 13.50
C SER A 456 -34.00 19.71 13.64
N ASP A 457 -32.93 19.17 13.07
CA ASP A 457 -31.56 19.67 13.21
C ASP A 457 -31.09 20.47 11.99
N ALA A 458 -31.92 20.49 10.95
CA ALA A 458 -31.74 21.36 9.79
C ALA A 458 -32.29 22.77 10.10
N HIS A 459 -31.41 23.76 10.30
CA HIS A 459 -31.79 25.15 10.53
C HIS A 459 -32.68 25.69 9.37
N PRO A 460 -33.90 26.17 9.65
CA PRO A 460 -34.83 26.63 8.59
C PRO A 460 -34.45 27.96 7.92
N SER A 461 -33.45 28.70 8.39
CA SER A 461 -33.28 30.11 7.98
C SER A 461 -31.85 30.70 8.03
N GLY A 462 -30.79 29.88 8.19
CA GLY A 462 -29.39 30.31 8.06
C GLY A 462 -28.72 29.68 6.86
N PRO A 463 -27.60 30.22 6.33
CA PRO A 463 -26.75 29.43 5.45
C PRO A 463 -26.40 28.14 6.20
N PRO A 464 -26.69 26.95 5.63
CA PRO A 464 -26.47 25.71 6.34
C PRO A 464 -24.98 25.63 6.76
N GLU A 465 -24.72 25.34 8.05
CA GLU A 465 -23.39 24.92 8.43
C GLU A 465 -23.04 23.72 7.58
N ASP A 466 -21.84 23.72 6.99
CA ASP A 466 -21.44 22.65 6.07
C ASP A 466 -21.50 21.28 6.75
N ASP A 467 -21.17 21.20 8.04
CA ASP A 467 -21.14 19.97 8.84
C ASP A 467 -21.80 20.16 10.21
N PRO A 468 -23.16 20.21 10.28
CA PRO A 468 -23.89 20.53 11.51
C PRO A 468 -23.73 19.51 12.65
N LEU A 469 -23.38 18.26 12.35
CA LEU A 469 -23.17 17.22 13.35
C LEU A 469 -21.67 17.02 13.72
N GLY A 470 -20.75 17.77 13.11
CA GLY A 470 -19.32 17.61 13.32
C GLY A 470 -18.80 16.24 12.85
N VAL A 471 -19.40 15.68 11.80
CA VAL A 471 -19.05 14.35 11.26
C VAL A 471 -17.57 14.29 10.86
N HIS A 472 -17.04 15.37 10.26
CA HIS A 472 -15.62 15.42 9.91
C HIS A 472 -14.70 15.20 11.12
N ALA A 473 -14.98 15.86 12.24
CA ALA A 473 -14.16 15.73 13.46
C ALA A 473 -14.27 14.32 14.04
N GLN A 474 -15.45 13.70 14.02
CA GLN A 474 -15.68 12.34 14.48
C GLN A 474 -14.97 11.31 13.58
N LEU A 475 -15.05 11.47 12.25
CA LEU A 475 -14.36 10.58 11.30
C LEU A 475 -12.83 10.62 11.48
N ARG A 476 -12.25 11.76 11.83
CA ARG A 476 -10.81 11.86 12.13
C ARG A 476 -10.37 11.04 13.34
N GLN A 477 -11.28 10.67 14.22
CA GLN A 477 -10.99 9.81 15.38
C GLN A 477 -11.14 8.32 15.05
N LEU A 478 -11.75 7.97 13.91
CA LEU A 478 -12.09 6.60 13.55
C LEU A 478 -11.34 6.11 12.31
N LEU A 479 -11.05 7.00 11.36
CA LEU A 479 -10.45 6.68 10.08
C LEU A 479 -9.02 7.22 9.97
N PRO A 480 -8.13 6.52 9.26
CA PRO A 480 -6.84 7.08 8.85
C PRO A 480 -7.01 8.39 8.08
N ALA A 481 -6.06 9.30 8.22
CA ALA A 481 -6.15 10.65 7.65
C ALA A 481 -6.46 10.68 6.14
N TYR A 482 -5.93 9.72 5.38
CA TYR A 482 -6.16 9.62 3.94
C TYR A 482 -7.59 9.22 3.55
N MET A 483 -8.35 8.61 4.47
CA MET A 483 -9.75 8.22 4.26
C MET A 483 -10.73 9.29 4.74
N VAL A 484 -10.28 10.31 5.47
CA VAL A 484 -11.15 11.37 5.99
C VAL A 484 -11.53 12.31 4.85
N PRO A 485 -12.86 12.46 4.53
CA PRO A 485 -13.29 13.35 3.48
C PRO A 485 -12.94 14.82 3.78
N GLN A 486 -12.31 15.50 2.82
CA GLN A 486 -11.96 16.92 2.94
C GLN A 486 -13.17 17.84 2.78
N ILE A 487 -14.25 17.32 2.21
CA ILE A 487 -15.53 18.01 2.04
C ILE A 487 -16.59 17.17 2.74
N VAL A 488 -17.25 17.75 3.75
CA VAL A 488 -18.34 17.09 4.49
C VAL A 488 -19.54 18.01 4.50
N ARG A 489 -20.73 17.47 4.13
CA ARG A 489 -21.95 18.25 3.98
C ARG A 489 -23.16 17.54 4.57
N GLY A 490 -23.85 18.20 5.50
CA GLY A 490 -25.15 17.76 6.01
C GLY A 490 -26.31 18.33 5.18
N LEU A 491 -27.27 17.50 4.80
CA LEU A 491 -28.48 17.89 4.08
C LEU A 491 -29.73 17.36 4.77
N ALA A 492 -30.81 18.14 4.82
CA ALA A 492 -32.11 17.67 5.29
C ALA A 492 -32.72 16.61 4.35
N GLN A 493 -32.49 16.73 3.05
CA GLN A 493 -32.91 15.78 2.02
C GLN A 493 -31.90 15.76 0.87
N TYR A 494 -31.67 14.57 0.30
CA TYR A 494 -30.90 14.46 -0.93
C TYR A 494 -31.69 15.00 -2.12
N PRO A 495 -31.01 15.65 -3.09
CA PRO A 495 -31.58 15.90 -4.37
C PRO A 495 -31.94 14.58 -5.06
N VAL A 496 -33.10 14.56 -5.73
CA VAL A 496 -33.58 13.38 -6.45
C VAL A 496 -33.84 13.70 -7.91
N THR A 497 -33.58 12.73 -8.77
CA THR A 497 -33.93 12.81 -10.19
C THR A 497 -35.46 12.75 -10.39
N ALA A 498 -35.94 13.02 -11.58
CA ALA A 498 -37.35 12.88 -11.95
C ALA A 498 -37.93 11.48 -11.65
N ASN A 499 -37.10 10.46 -11.62
CA ASN A 499 -37.47 9.08 -11.30
C ASN A 499 -37.35 8.74 -9.81
N GLY A 500 -37.16 9.71 -8.92
CA GLY A 500 -37.05 9.51 -7.47
C GLY A 500 -35.74 8.88 -6.97
N LYS A 501 -34.72 8.73 -7.82
CA LYS A 501 -33.38 8.24 -7.42
C LYS A 501 -32.52 9.43 -6.97
N VAL A 502 -31.56 9.17 -6.07
CA VAL A 502 -30.60 10.20 -5.65
C VAL A 502 -29.86 10.77 -6.87
N ASP A 503 -29.88 12.08 -6.99
CA ASP A 503 -29.18 12.81 -8.06
C ASP A 503 -27.71 13.02 -7.66
N ARG A 504 -26.85 12.12 -8.13
CA ARG A 504 -25.41 12.18 -7.84
C ARG A 504 -24.73 13.39 -8.47
N ALA A 505 -25.20 13.88 -9.63
CA ALA A 505 -24.63 15.06 -10.26
C ALA A 505 -24.88 16.31 -9.41
N ALA A 506 -26.10 16.46 -8.90
CA ALA A 506 -26.43 17.52 -7.96
C ALA A 506 -25.65 17.44 -6.64
N LEU A 507 -25.39 16.21 -6.12
CA LEU A 507 -24.53 16.04 -4.93
C LEU A 507 -23.08 16.49 -5.20
N HIS A 508 -22.52 16.16 -6.38
CA HIS A 508 -21.20 16.64 -6.78
C HIS A 508 -21.12 18.17 -6.86
N GLU A 509 -22.17 18.81 -7.38
CA GLU A 509 -22.23 20.28 -7.47
C GLU A 509 -22.32 20.91 -6.08
N ILE A 510 -23.15 20.36 -5.19
CA ILE A 510 -23.20 20.78 -3.78
C ILE A 510 -21.83 20.69 -3.13
N ALA A 511 -21.11 19.58 -3.33
CA ALA A 511 -19.77 19.40 -2.77
C ALA A 511 -18.75 20.40 -3.35
N ARG A 512 -18.83 20.76 -4.65
CA ARG A 512 -17.97 21.78 -5.27
C ARG A 512 -18.14 23.16 -4.66
N GLN A 513 -19.37 23.51 -4.31
CA GLN A 513 -19.73 24.80 -3.69
C GLN A 513 -19.43 24.85 -2.20
N SER A 514 -19.17 23.69 -1.57
CA SER A 514 -18.88 23.57 -0.14
C SER A 514 -17.43 23.96 0.17
N ARG A 515 -17.21 24.55 1.34
CA ARG A 515 -15.84 24.84 1.84
C ARG A 515 -15.18 23.56 2.34
N PRO A 516 -13.85 23.44 2.22
CA PRO A 516 -13.13 22.34 2.84
C PRO A 516 -13.38 22.32 4.35
N ALA A 517 -13.66 21.14 4.90
CA ALA A 517 -13.85 20.93 6.34
C ALA A 517 -12.57 21.30 7.10
N GLY A 518 -12.70 21.86 8.31
CA GLY A 518 -11.57 22.19 9.21
C GLY A 518 -10.99 23.60 9.08
N ARG A 519 -11.47 24.47 8.19
CA ARG A 519 -11.12 25.91 8.26
C ARG A 519 -11.98 26.61 9.31
N VAL A 520 -11.45 26.78 10.52
CA VAL A 520 -12.01 27.66 11.55
C VAL A 520 -12.09 29.09 11.01
N ARG A 521 -13.22 29.74 11.17
CA ARG A 521 -13.37 31.19 10.92
C ARG A 521 -12.36 31.93 11.80
N SER A 522 -11.29 32.47 11.21
CA SER A 522 -10.57 33.56 11.86
C SER A 522 -11.52 34.75 11.95
N GLY A 523 -12.17 34.90 13.10
CA GLY A 523 -12.99 36.06 13.40
C GLY A 523 -12.12 37.31 13.33
N ARG A 524 -12.16 38.05 12.24
CA ARG A 524 -11.78 39.47 12.27
C ARG A 524 -12.87 40.18 13.04
N GLY A 525 -12.59 40.44 14.32
CA GLY A 525 -13.31 41.43 15.09
C GLY A 525 -13.26 42.76 14.33
N ARG A 526 -14.43 43.27 13.98
CA ARG A 526 -14.57 44.68 13.68
C ARG A 526 -14.61 45.41 15.03
N GLU A 527 -13.46 45.94 15.42
CA GLU A 527 -13.43 47.05 16.36
C GLU A 527 -13.83 48.31 15.57
N ARG A 528 -14.87 48.97 16.10
CA ARG A 528 -15.19 50.39 15.82
C ARG A 528 -14.66 51.22 16.98
#